data_e0d384d148aa7ea8cd094542c34fdad4
#
_entry.id   e0d384d148aa7ea8cd094542c34fdad4
#
_cell.length_a   1.000
_cell.length_b   1.000
_cell.length_c   1.000
_cell.angle_alpha   90.00
_cell.angle_beta   90.00
_cell.angle_gamma   90.00
#
_symmetry.space_group_name_H-M   'P 1'
#
loop_
_entity.id
_entity.type
_entity.pdbx_description
1 polymer ?
#
loop_
_entity_poly.entity_id
_entity_poly.type
_entity_poly.pdbx_seq_one_letter_code
_entity_poly.pdbx_strand_id
1 'polypeptide(L)'
;IKIAETLSQNNLYHYSRDLGFGMHTHISLAGEHPGTLHQVSEWSKISLAEVSLGHEVAVTALQLGMAYAAIANGGILMKPRLLKQIITSSGKKVYAEMPEVIRKVATKEVMDIMTGMLCRVVETGTGTKAAIKGWSVAGKTGTAQKFIDGQYSDKKFISNFVGFLPADNPQLVGVIILDEPKIGYHWGGYGAAPVFHRVMERIINMDDSIRLLKPQTIENDHLLVQERLPLPHTSDNTVAKPVVLSNPFS
;
A
#
# COMPACT_ATOMS: atom_id res chain seq x y z
N ILE A 1 -14.50 6.16 4.60
CA ILE A 1 -15.57 6.06 5.60
C ILE A 1 -16.59 4.99 5.19
N LYS A 2 -17.34 5.11 4.08
CA LYS A 2 -18.40 4.16 3.67
C LYS A 2 -17.96 2.68 3.69
N ILE A 3 -16.75 2.35 3.21
CA ILE A 3 -16.21 0.99 3.28
C ILE A 3 -15.97 0.56 4.74
N ALA A 4 -15.45 1.46 5.58
CA ALA A 4 -15.21 1.16 6.98
C ALA A 4 -16.51 0.90 7.76
N GLU A 5 -17.58 1.64 7.43
CA GLU A 5 -18.92 1.40 8.00
C GLU A 5 -19.44 0.01 7.69
N THR A 6 -19.14 -0.53 6.49
CA THR A 6 -19.52 -1.93 6.15
C THR A 6 -18.61 -2.97 6.79
N LEU A 7 -17.36 -2.62 7.13
CA LEU A 7 -16.38 -3.53 7.73
C LEU A 7 -16.60 -3.75 9.24
N SER A 8 -17.16 -2.80 9.96
CA SER A 8 -17.20 -2.69 11.42
C SER A 8 -15.84 -2.29 12.05
N GLN A 9 -15.92 -1.79 13.30
CA GLN A 9 -14.74 -1.39 14.10
C GLN A 9 -13.77 -2.56 14.34
N ASN A 10 -14.31 -3.71 14.73
CA ASN A 10 -13.51 -4.89 15.01
C ASN A 10 -12.73 -5.37 13.78
N ASN A 11 -13.36 -5.45 12.63
CA ASN A 11 -12.68 -5.89 11.41
C ASN A 11 -11.61 -4.89 10.96
N LEU A 12 -11.88 -3.57 11.01
CA LEU A 12 -10.89 -2.56 10.68
C LEU A 12 -9.68 -2.64 11.62
N TYR A 13 -9.92 -2.80 12.92
CA TYR A 13 -8.87 -2.98 13.92
C TYR A 13 -8.06 -4.26 13.65
N HIS A 14 -8.72 -5.41 13.44
CA HIS A 14 -8.04 -6.68 13.20
C HIS A 14 -7.17 -6.65 11.95
N TYR A 15 -7.66 -6.14 10.81
CA TYR A 15 -6.85 -6.02 9.59
C TYR A 15 -5.68 -5.05 9.78
N SER A 16 -5.86 -3.97 10.52
CA SER A 16 -4.75 -3.05 10.85
C SER A 16 -3.67 -3.75 11.68
N ARG A 17 -4.07 -4.56 12.67
CA ARG A 17 -3.16 -5.39 13.48
C ARG A 17 -2.47 -6.46 12.64
N ASP A 18 -3.21 -7.11 11.74
CA ASP A 18 -2.66 -8.14 10.88
C ASP A 18 -1.60 -7.59 9.91
N LEU A 19 -1.72 -6.34 9.47
CA LEU A 19 -0.70 -5.62 8.72
C LEU A 19 0.49 -5.14 9.58
N GLY A 20 0.44 -5.34 10.92
CA GLY A 20 1.53 -5.05 11.84
C GLY A 20 1.44 -3.69 12.54
N PHE A 21 0.35 -2.92 12.34
CA PHE A 21 0.20 -1.60 12.97
C PHE A 21 -0.03 -1.70 14.48
N GLY A 22 0.58 -0.78 15.24
CA GLY A 22 0.53 -0.76 16.71
C GLY A 22 1.31 -1.90 17.38
N MET A 23 2.27 -2.54 16.68
CA MET A 23 3.08 -3.66 17.17
C MET A 23 4.56 -3.41 16.88
N HIS A 24 5.45 -3.95 17.74
CA HIS A 24 6.87 -4.05 17.39
C HIS A 24 7.08 -4.95 16.18
N THR A 25 7.97 -4.55 15.27
CA THR A 25 8.35 -5.35 14.11
C THR A 25 9.43 -6.38 14.45
N HIS A 26 10.05 -6.22 15.63
CA HIS A 26 11.19 -7.00 16.09
C HIS A 26 12.41 -6.91 15.16
N ILE A 27 12.59 -5.75 14.50
CA ILE A 27 13.83 -5.46 13.78
C ILE A 27 15.01 -5.43 14.75
N SER A 28 16.17 -5.91 14.32
CA SER A 28 17.39 -5.97 15.15
C SER A 28 18.03 -4.60 15.35
N LEU A 29 17.23 -3.59 15.74
CA LEU A 29 17.66 -2.22 16.09
C LEU A 29 17.07 -1.83 17.43
N ALA A 30 17.86 -1.12 18.24
CA ALA A 30 17.37 -0.54 19.49
C ALA A 30 16.47 0.67 19.23
N GLY A 31 15.54 0.92 20.18
CA GLY A 31 14.68 2.11 20.14
C GLY A 31 13.50 2.02 19.17
N GLU A 32 13.08 0.82 18.78
CA GLU A 32 11.88 0.65 17.98
C GLU A 32 10.63 1.14 18.73
N HIS A 33 9.81 1.95 18.05
CA HIS A 33 8.50 2.39 18.54
C HIS A 33 7.38 1.56 17.90
N PRO A 34 6.39 1.04 18.66
CA PRO A 34 5.32 0.19 18.12
C PRO A 34 4.26 0.95 17.32
N GLY A 35 4.36 2.29 17.22
CA GLY A 35 3.25 3.11 16.74
C GLY A 35 2.12 3.20 17.76
N THR A 36 0.95 3.66 17.31
CA THR A 36 -0.26 3.74 18.15
C THR A 36 -1.45 3.24 17.36
N LEU A 37 -2.16 2.28 17.92
CA LEU A 37 -3.46 1.82 17.44
C LEU A 37 -4.25 1.39 18.69
N HIS A 38 -5.19 2.23 19.11
CA HIS A 38 -6.00 2.00 20.31
C HIS A 38 -6.90 0.77 20.14
N GLN A 39 -7.18 0.11 21.28
CA GLN A 39 -8.15 -0.99 21.32
C GLN A 39 -9.55 -0.47 20.98
N VAL A 40 -10.39 -1.32 20.36
CA VAL A 40 -11.76 -0.92 19.97
C VAL A 40 -12.60 -0.48 21.18
N SER A 41 -12.32 -1.01 22.38
CA SER A 41 -12.95 -0.59 23.63
C SER A 41 -12.69 0.86 24.03
N GLU A 42 -11.63 1.47 23.46
CA GLU A 42 -11.23 2.86 23.71
C GLU A 42 -11.76 3.80 22.62
N TRP A 43 -12.40 3.24 21.57
CA TRP A 43 -12.87 4.03 20.43
C TRP A 43 -14.13 4.82 20.81
N SER A 44 -14.16 6.05 20.35
CA SER A 44 -15.32 6.94 20.39
C SER A 44 -16.32 6.60 19.26
N LYS A 45 -17.46 7.28 19.26
CA LYS A 45 -18.46 7.12 18.19
C LYS A 45 -17.95 7.49 16.79
N ILE A 46 -16.92 8.36 16.71
CA ILE A 46 -16.35 8.82 15.44
C ILE A 46 -15.06 8.07 15.06
N SER A 47 -14.47 7.31 15.97
CA SER A 47 -13.17 6.65 15.75
C SER A 47 -13.15 5.74 14.53
N LEU A 48 -14.25 5.05 14.20
CA LEU A 48 -14.33 4.25 12.98
C LEU A 48 -14.08 5.09 11.72
N ALA A 49 -14.66 6.28 11.65
CA ALA A 49 -14.44 7.20 10.54
C ALA A 49 -13.01 7.76 10.58
N GLU A 50 -12.55 8.21 11.75
CA GLU A 50 -11.23 8.81 11.93
C GLU A 50 -10.10 7.82 11.58
N VAL A 51 -10.12 6.61 12.13
CA VAL A 51 -9.12 5.56 11.82
C VAL A 51 -9.17 5.19 10.33
N SER A 52 -10.36 5.16 9.71
CA SER A 52 -10.47 4.86 8.28
C SER A 52 -9.89 5.94 7.36
N LEU A 53 -9.75 7.16 7.85
CA LEU A 53 -9.08 8.28 7.18
C LEU A 53 -7.57 8.34 7.47
N GLY A 54 -7.10 7.59 8.47
CA GLY A 54 -5.71 7.61 8.91
C GLY A 54 -5.45 8.56 10.08
N HIS A 55 -6.50 9.04 10.76
CA HIS A 55 -6.42 9.72 12.06
C HIS A 55 -6.51 8.70 13.20
N GLU A 56 -6.20 9.10 14.43
CA GLU A 56 -6.19 8.23 15.63
C GLU A 56 -5.31 6.98 15.48
N VAL A 57 -4.45 6.93 14.46
CA VAL A 57 -3.46 5.87 14.23
C VAL A 57 -2.10 6.50 13.90
N ALA A 58 -1.06 6.04 14.57
CA ALA A 58 0.31 6.42 14.25
C ALA A 58 1.13 5.18 13.91
N VAL A 59 1.76 5.20 12.75
CA VAL A 59 2.57 4.09 12.25
C VAL A 59 4.00 4.56 11.95
N THR A 60 4.97 3.68 12.15
CA THR A 60 6.35 3.96 11.77
C THR A 60 6.53 3.75 10.26
N ALA A 61 7.56 4.37 9.68
CA ALA A 61 7.93 4.14 8.28
C ALA A 61 8.18 2.65 7.99
N LEU A 62 8.78 1.93 8.95
CA LEU A 62 9.04 0.50 8.83
C LEU A 62 7.74 -0.32 8.78
N GLN A 63 6.80 -0.06 9.70
CA GLN A 63 5.49 -0.73 9.69
C GLN A 63 4.74 -0.48 8.38
N LEU A 64 4.77 0.75 7.88
CA LEU A 64 4.14 1.10 6.61
C LEU A 64 4.80 0.37 5.44
N GLY A 65 6.14 0.32 5.41
CA GLY A 65 6.91 -0.44 4.41
C GLY A 65 6.61 -1.93 4.45
N MET A 66 6.52 -2.53 5.64
CA MET A 66 6.18 -3.94 5.82
C MET A 66 4.76 -4.27 5.35
N ALA A 67 3.78 -3.41 5.63
CA ALA A 67 2.40 -3.58 5.17
C ALA A 67 2.33 -3.59 3.64
N TYR A 68 3.03 -2.67 2.97
CA TYR A 68 3.10 -2.64 1.51
C TYR A 68 3.92 -3.79 0.93
N ALA A 69 4.97 -4.24 1.63
CA ALA A 69 5.70 -5.46 1.27
C ALA A 69 4.79 -6.70 1.36
N ALA A 70 3.90 -6.77 2.36
CA ALA A 70 2.93 -7.86 2.46
C ALA A 70 1.93 -7.86 1.30
N ILE A 71 1.47 -6.69 0.84
CA ILE A 71 0.63 -6.58 -0.37
C ILE A 71 1.43 -7.07 -1.58
N ALA A 72 2.64 -6.56 -1.76
CA ALA A 72 3.51 -6.85 -2.88
C ALA A 72 3.88 -8.34 -3.00
N ASN A 73 4.00 -9.07 -1.90
CA ASN A 73 4.39 -10.49 -1.90
C ASN A 73 3.21 -11.46 -1.78
N GLY A 74 1.99 -11.02 -2.07
CA GLY A 74 0.81 -11.88 -2.10
C GLY A 74 0.18 -12.17 -0.73
N GLY A 75 0.34 -11.25 0.22
CA GLY A 75 -0.38 -11.27 1.50
C GLY A 75 0.37 -11.89 2.66
N ILE A 76 1.68 -12.04 2.56
CA ILE A 76 2.54 -12.59 3.61
C ILE A 76 3.28 -11.47 4.32
N LEU A 77 2.99 -11.23 5.60
CA LEU A 77 3.76 -10.32 6.42
C LEU A 77 5.04 -10.99 6.89
N MET A 78 6.18 -10.42 6.48
CA MET A 78 7.51 -10.92 6.79
C MET A 78 8.16 -10.10 7.90
N LYS A 79 8.99 -10.75 8.73
CA LYS A 79 9.85 -10.07 9.68
C LYS A 79 10.91 -9.24 8.96
N PRO A 80 11.11 -7.97 9.33
CA PRO A 80 12.12 -7.14 8.70
C PRO A 80 13.51 -7.63 9.08
N ARG A 81 14.42 -7.64 8.12
CA ARG A 81 15.77 -8.15 8.27
C ARG A 81 16.78 -7.12 7.78
N LEU A 82 17.77 -6.77 8.61
CA LEU A 82 18.85 -5.87 8.26
C LEU A 82 20.11 -6.60 7.85
N LEU A 83 20.43 -7.66 8.59
CA LEU A 83 21.64 -8.44 8.38
C LEU A 83 21.32 -9.67 7.52
N LYS A 84 21.80 -9.68 6.29
CA LYS A 84 21.61 -10.83 5.40
C LYS A 84 22.57 -11.98 5.75
N GLN A 85 23.86 -11.68 5.91
CA GLN A 85 24.89 -12.66 6.21
C GLN A 85 26.17 -12.00 6.74
N ILE A 86 26.98 -12.78 7.45
CA ILE A 86 28.34 -12.43 7.85
C ILE A 86 29.29 -13.38 7.15
N ILE A 87 30.31 -12.81 6.50
CA ILE A 87 31.34 -13.56 5.78
C ILE A 87 32.71 -13.17 6.37
N THR A 88 33.56 -14.13 6.64
CA THR A 88 34.94 -13.90 7.08
C THR A 88 35.77 -13.32 5.94
N SER A 89 36.97 -12.80 6.25
CA SER A 89 37.95 -12.36 5.23
C SER A 89 38.41 -13.47 4.29
N SER A 90 38.30 -14.72 4.73
CA SER A 90 38.60 -15.93 3.90
C SER A 90 37.39 -16.36 3.04
N GLY A 91 36.27 -15.63 3.03
CA GLY A 91 35.10 -15.98 2.24
C GLY A 91 34.14 -16.99 2.90
N LYS A 92 34.44 -17.47 4.11
CA LYS A 92 33.60 -18.44 4.81
C LYS A 92 32.36 -17.71 5.40
N LYS A 93 31.16 -18.20 5.05
CA LYS A 93 29.91 -17.74 5.67
C LYS A 93 29.82 -18.28 7.10
N VAL A 94 29.74 -17.35 8.08
CA VAL A 94 29.62 -17.68 9.53
C VAL A 94 28.23 -17.48 10.06
N TYR A 95 27.42 -16.65 9.38
CA TYR A 95 26.04 -16.39 9.73
C TYR A 95 25.23 -16.09 8.47
N ALA A 96 23.99 -16.55 8.44
CA ALA A 96 23.00 -16.15 7.43
C ALA A 96 21.63 -16.09 8.10
N GLU A 97 20.98 -14.95 8.01
CA GLU A 97 19.60 -14.78 8.50
C GLU A 97 18.63 -15.26 7.42
N MET A 98 17.76 -16.19 7.79
CA MET A 98 16.73 -16.71 6.88
C MET A 98 15.48 -15.83 6.95
N PRO A 99 14.74 -15.69 5.82
CA PRO A 99 13.45 -15.03 5.84
C PRO A 99 12.48 -15.72 6.82
N GLU A 100 11.80 -14.93 7.65
CA GLU A 100 10.85 -15.41 8.64
C GLU A 100 9.45 -14.85 8.34
N VAL A 101 8.46 -15.75 8.24
CA VAL A 101 7.05 -15.38 8.05
C VAL A 101 6.44 -15.08 9.41
N ILE A 102 5.86 -13.89 9.56
CA ILE A 102 5.09 -13.53 10.75
C ILE A 102 3.69 -14.12 10.63
N ARG A 103 2.98 -13.81 9.54
CA ARG A 103 1.61 -14.30 9.29
C ARG A 103 1.19 -14.11 7.83
N LYS A 104 0.10 -14.79 7.46
CA LYS A 104 -0.66 -14.50 6.24
C LYS A 104 -1.76 -13.49 6.57
N VAL A 105 -1.77 -12.35 5.89
CA VAL A 105 -2.74 -11.25 6.09
C VAL A 105 -3.99 -11.46 5.23
N ALA A 106 -3.78 -11.85 3.97
CA ALA A 106 -4.86 -12.12 3.02
C ALA A 106 -4.42 -13.13 1.96
N THR A 107 -5.33 -13.51 1.06
CA THR A 107 -4.98 -14.36 -0.08
C THR A 107 -4.30 -13.57 -1.19
N LYS A 108 -3.59 -14.27 -2.07
CA LYS A 108 -2.93 -13.64 -3.21
C LYS A 108 -3.92 -12.91 -4.12
N GLU A 109 -5.09 -13.50 -4.36
CA GLU A 109 -6.14 -12.93 -5.21
C GLU A 109 -6.62 -11.57 -4.66
N VAL A 110 -6.79 -11.44 -3.34
CA VAL A 110 -7.14 -10.17 -2.70
C VAL A 110 -6.01 -9.15 -2.87
N MET A 111 -4.74 -9.59 -2.75
CA MET A 111 -3.59 -8.70 -2.93
C MET A 111 -3.37 -8.29 -4.38
N ASP A 112 -3.70 -9.14 -5.34
CA ASP A 112 -3.66 -8.80 -6.77
C ASP A 112 -4.70 -7.70 -7.09
N ILE A 113 -5.91 -7.81 -6.54
CA ILE A 113 -6.94 -6.75 -6.64
C ILE A 113 -6.45 -5.45 -5.99
N MET A 114 -5.88 -5.52 -4.79
CA MET A 114 -5.32 -4.36 -4.09
C MET A 114 -4.19 -3.72 -4.89
N THR A 115 -3.28 -4.51 -5.45
CA THR A 115 -2.19 -4.04 -6.32
C THR A 115 -2.75 -3.31 -7.53
N GLY A 116 -3.77 -3.84 -8.19
CA GLY A 116 -4.46 -3.16 -9.30
C GLY A 116 -5.04 -1.81 -8.89
N MET A 117 -5.67 -1.72 -7.71
CA MET A 117 -6.18 -0.44 -7.18
C MET A 117 -5.03 0.56 -6.92
N LEU A 118 -3.91 0.10 -6.36
CA LEU A 118 -2.72 0.92 -6.09
C LEU A 118 -2.03 1.38 -7.38
N CYS A 119 -2.03 0.58 -8.45
CA CYS A 119 -1.58 0.98 -9.78
C CYS A 119 -2.44 2.14 -10.32
N ARG A 120 -3.76 2.05 -10.20
CA ARG A 120 -4.68 3.12 -10.64
C ARG A 120 -4.43 4.45 -9.93
N VAL A 121 -4.01 4.43 -8.66
CA VAL A 121 -3.63 5.65 -7.94
C VAL A 121 -2.45 6.35 -8.61
N VAL A 122 -1.49 5.58 -9.14
CA VAL A 122 -0.29 6.11 -9.80
C VAL A 122 -0.57 6.45 -11.28
N GLU A 123 -1.41 5.69 -11.95
CA GLU A 123 -1.76 5.93 -13.37
C GLU A 123 -2.64 7.17 -13.56
N THR A 124 -3.70 7.29 -12.76
CA THR A 124 -4.77 8.30 -12.99
C THR A 124 -5.23 9.00 -11.71
N GLY A 125 -4.70 8.62 -10.54
CA GLY A 125 -5.12 9.16 -9.24
C GLY A 125 -4.17 10.22 -8.68
N THR A 126 -4.13 10.30 -7.35
CA THR A 126 -3.34 11.30 -6.60
C THR A 126 -1.83 11.04 -6.63
N GLY A 127 -1.39 9.87 -7.09
CA GLY A 127 0.00 9.42 -7.10
C GLY A 127 0.72 9.55 -8.44
N THR A 128 0.16 10.23 -9.43
CA THR A 128 0.71 10.29 -10.81
C THR A 128 2.17 10.73 -10.90
N LYS A 129 2.62 11.55 -9.95
CA LYS A 129 4.02 12.01 -9.89
C LYS A 129 5.01 10.95 -9.37
N ALA A 130 4.53 9.79 -8.93
CA ALA A 130 5.37 8.63 -8.61
C ALA A 130 5.58 7.69 -9.81
N ALA A 131 4.87 7.91 -10.92
CA ALA A 131 4.98 7.08 -12.11
C ALA A 131 6.39 7.13 -12.71
N ILE A 132 6.95 5.97 -13.08
CA ILE A 132 8.26 5.83 -13.70
C ILE A 132 8.07 5.25 -15.09
N LYS A 133 8.60 5.93 -16.11
CA LYS A 133 8.39 5.54 -17.52
C LYS A 133 8.89 4.12 -17.78
N GLY A 134 7.98 3.27 -18.26
CA GLY A 134 8.26 1.87 -18.60
C GLY A 134 8.29 0.93 -17.39
N TRP A 135 7.75 1.36 -16.24
CA TRP A 135 7.62 0.55 -15.04
C TRP A 135 6.20 0.62 -14.49
N SER A 136 5.66 -0.53 -14.10
CA SER A 136 4.42 -0.59 -13.34
C SER A 136 4.70 -0.22 -11.87
N VAL A 137 4.05 0.83 -11.37
CA VAL A 137 4.21 1.30 -9.99
C VAL A 137 2.87 1.20 -9.28
N ALA A 138 2.84 0.52 -8.14
CA ALA A 138 1.69 0.48 -7.24
C ALA A 138 2.00 1.31 -6.01
N GLY A 139 1.08 2.23 -5.61
CA GLY A 139 1.35 3.06 -4.44
C GLY A 139 0.20 3.96 -4.03
N LYS A 140 0.39 4.64 -2.89
CA LYS A 140 -0.61 5.56 -2.33
C LYS A 140 0.05 6.76 -1.70
N THR A 141 -0.58 7.91 -1.91
CA THR A 141 -0.26 9.18 -1.24
C THR A 141 -0.93 9.25 0.12
N GLY A 142 -0.28 9.86 1.09
CA GLY A 142 -0.90 10.25 2.35
C GLY A 142 -0.60 11.71 2.66
N THR A 143 -1.54 12.36 3.34
CA THR A 143 -1.40 13.70 3.87
C THR A 143 -2.12 13.73 5.21
N ALA A 144 -1.36 13.84 6.28
CA ALA A 144 -1.90 13.89 7.63
C ALA A 144 -1.59 15.24 8.28
N GLN A 145 -2.56 15.83 8.95
CA GLN A 145 -2.33 16.95 9.86
C GLN A 145 -1.61 16.46 11.11
N LYS A 146 -0.64 17.23 11.60
CA LYS A 146 0.01 16.90 12.86
C LYS A 146 -0.90 17.23 14.04
N PHE A 147 -0.98 16.32 14.99
CA PHE A 147 -1.66 16.54 16.25
C PHE A 147 -0.70 17.21 17.22
N ILE A 148 -1.00 18.46 17.60
CA ILE A 148 -0.13 19.31 18.43
C ILE A 148 -1.03 20.01 19.46
N ASP A 149 -0.61 19.98 20.74
CA ASP A 149 -1.32 20.64 21.82
C ASP A 149 -2.82 20.30 21.92
N GLY A 150 -3.16 19.01 21.66
CA GLY A 150 -4.52 18.52 21.80
C GLY A 150 -5.43 18.76 20.58
N GLN A 151 -4.90 19.26 19.47
CA GLN A 151 -5.68 19.52 18.25
C GLN A 151 -4.89 19.25 16.96
N TYR A 152 -5.59 19.03 15.85
CA TYR A 152 -4.98 18.92 14.54
C TYR A 152 -4.58 20.31 14.01
N SER A 153 -3.34 20.41 13.52
CA SER A 153 -2.78 21.68 13.02
C SER A 153 -3.21 21.96 11.58
N ASP A 154 -3.67 23.20 11.31
CA ASP A 154 -3.98 23.66 9.95
C ASP A 154 -2.75 24.00 9.11
N LYS A 155 -1.56 24.03 9.73
CA LYS A 155 -0.33 24.51 9.10
C LYS A 155 0.78 23.46 9.04
N LYS A 156 0.71 22.43 9.88
CA LYS A 156 1.75 21.41 10.02
C LYS A 156 1.23 20.07 9.56
N PHE A 157 1.87 19.53 8.55
CA PHE A 157 1.47 18.30 7.87
C PHE A 157 2.61 17.30 7.80
N ILE A 158 2.25 16.02 7.69
CA ILE A 158 3.11 14.96 7.24
C ILE A 158 2.64 14.55 5.85
N SER A 159 3.53 14.73 4.86
CA SER A 159 3.31 14.30 3.48
C SER A 159 4.00 12.97 3.28
N ASN A 160 3.29 11.96 2.79
CA ASN A 160 3.91 10.66 2.54
C ASN A 160 3.48 10.06 1.20
N PHE A 161 4.33 9.17 0.70
CA PHE A 161 4.04 8.24 -0.37
C PHE A 161 4.68 6.91 -0.05
N VAL A 162 3.93 5.84 -0.22
CA VAL A 162 4.44 4.48 -0.12
C VAL A 162 4.01 3.70 -1.35
N GLY A 163 4.92 2.88 -1.86
CA GLY A 163 4.64 2.09 -3.05
C GLY A 163 5.72 1.05 -3.32
N PHE A 164 5.48 0.23 -4.32
CA PHE A 164 6.39 -0.82 -4.76
C PHE A 164 6.43 -0.93 -6.28
N LEU A 165 7.50 -1.49 -6.78
CA LEU A 165 7.72 -1.72 -8.21
C LEU A 165 8.72 -2.88 -8.45
N PRO A 166 8.64 -3.54 -9.66
CA PRO A 166 7.50 -3.52 -10.59
C PRO A 166 6.24 -4.06 -9.90
N ALA A 167 5.04 -3.59 -10.24
CA ALA A 167 3.82 -4.02 -9.57
C ALA A 167 3.44 -5.48 -9.90
N ASP A 168 3.83 -5.96 -11.07
CA ASP A 168 3.62 -7.32 -11.58
C ASP A 168 4.66 -8.33 -11.05
N ASN A 169 5.86 -7.87 -10.70
CA ASN A 169 6.93 -8.68 -10.11
C ASN A 169 7.71 -7.86 -9.06
N PRO A 170 7.13 -7.58 -7.89
CA PRO A 170 7.68 -6.63 -6.92
C PRO A 170 9.08 -6.96 -6.44
N GLN A 171 9.99 -6.00 -6.53
CA GLN A 171 11.38 -6.11 -6.09
C GLN A 171 11.73 -5.04 -5.04
N LEU A 172 11.13 -3.87 -5.14
CA LEU A 172 11.41 -2.74 -4.29
C LEU A 172 10.13 -2.20 -3.64
N VAL A 173 10.20 -1.93 -2.36
CA VAL A 173 9.22 -1.12 -1.63
C VAL A 173 9.91 0.16 -1.18
N GLY A 174 9.25 1.30 -1.38
CA GLY A 174 9.74 2.59 -0.92
C GLY A 174 8.73 3.32 -0.08
N VAL A 175 9.21 3.95 0.98
CA VAL A 175 8.43 4.82 1.86
C VAL A 175 9.11 6.17 1.92
N ILE A 176 8.40 7.21 1.51
CA ILE A 176 8.86 8.58 1.61
C ILE A 176 7.96 9.31 2.60
N ILE A 177 8.55 9.89 3.62
CA ILE A 177 7.86 10.71 4.63
C ILE A 177 8.55 12.06 4.70
N LEU A 178 7.80 13.13 4.50
CA LEU A 178 8.24 14.50 4.66
C LEU A 178 7.52 15.09 5.87
N ASP A 179 8.28 15.41 6.89
CA ASP A 179 7.77 16.04 8.09
C ASP A 179 7.81 17.57 7.96
N GLU A 180 6.68 18.21 8.15
CA GLU A 180 6.48 19.65 8.04
C GLU A 180 7.05 20.25 6.73
N PRO A 181 6.74 19.69 5.54
CA PRO A 181 7.20 20.27 4.29
C PRO A 181 6.61 21.67 4.09
N LYS A 182 7.30 22.50 3.29
CA LYS A 182 6.80 23.84 2.94
C LYS A 182 5.40 23.77 2.31
N ILE A 183 4.65 24.86 2.48
CA ILE A 183 3.31 25.02 1.86
C ILE A 183 3.41 24.74 0.35
N GLY A 184 2.45 23.97 -0.17
CA GLY A 184 2.44 23.47 -1.55
C GLY A 184 2.99 22.05 -1.69
N TYR A 185 3.94 21.64 -0.85
CA TYR A 185 4.50 20.27 -0.83
C TYR A 185 3.90 19.39 0.29
N HIS A 186 2.95 19.90 1.06
CA HIS A 186 2.29 19.15 2.12
C HIS A 186 1.35 18.05 1.57
N TRP A 187 0.90 18.15 0.33
CA TRP A 187 0.15 17.08 -0.33
C TRP A 187 1.09 15.93 -0.75
N GLY A 188 0.78 14.69 -0.37
CA GLY A 188 1.61 13.51 -0.71
C GLY A 188 1.91 13.37 -2.20
N GLY A 189 0.95 13.72 -3.06
CA GLY A 189 1.13 13.70 -4.51
C GLY A 189 2.07 14.78 -5.05
N TYR A 190 2.29 15.88 -4.33
CA TYR A 190 3.17 16.97 -4.76
C TYR A 190 4.50 17.00 -4.01
N GLY A 191 4.54 16.51 -2.77
CA GLY A 191 5.75 16.43 -1.96
C GLY A 191 6.44 15.08 -2.08
N ALA A 192 5.84 14.04 -1.51
CA ALA A 192 6.49 12.73 -1.36
C ALA A 192 6.55 11.90 -2.66
N ALA A 193 5.50 11.92 -3.49
CA ALA A 193 5.46 11.14 -4.73
C ALA A 193 6.58 11.48 -5.73
N PRO A 194 6.93 12.76 -6.00
CA PRO A 194 8.08 13.10 -6.85
C PRO A 194 9.42 12.66 -6.27
N VAL A 195 9.55 12.62 -4.94
CA VAL A 195 10.76 12.12 -4.29
C VAL A 195 10.87 10.61 -4.46
N PHE A 196 9.77 9.88 -4.26
CA PHE A 196 9.71 8.44 -4.55
C PHE A 196 10.14 8.14 -5.99
N HIS A 197 9.56 8.85 -6.98
CA HIS A 197 9.93 8.71 -8.39
C HIS A 197 11.45 8.82 -8.59
N ARG A 198 12.05 9.93 -8.15
CA ARG A 198 13.49 10.18 -8.36
C ARG A 198 14.39 9.16 -7.65
N VAL A 199 14.02 8.74 -6.44
CA VAL A 199 14.79 7.75 -5.68
C VAL A 199 14.73 6.40 -6.37
N MET A 200 13.52 5.93 -6.72
CA MET A 200 13.35 4.63 -7.37
C MET A 200 13.94 4.57 -8.76
N GLU A 201 13.77 5.62 -9.57
CA GLU A 201 14.41 5.72 -10.89
C GLU A 201 15.94 5.65 -10.77
N ARG A 202 16.53 6.31 -9.77
CA ARG A 202 17.96 6.23 -9.53
C ARG A 202 18.41 4.83 -9.11
N ILE A 203 17.67 4.15 -8.22
CA ILE A 203 17.96 2.77 -7.80
C ILE A 203 17.92 1.84 -9.02
N ILE A 204 16.86 1.91 -9.83
CA ILE A 204 16.70 1.10 -11.06
C ILE A 204 17.89 1.29 -12.00
N ASN A 205 18.35 2.53 -12.17
CA ASN A 205 19.46 2.84 -13.07
C ASN A 205 20.83 2.40 -12.53
N MET A 206 20.95 2.17 -11.23
CA MET A 206 22.18 1.71 -10.56
C MET A 206 22.27 0.20 -10.39
N ASP A 207 21.13 -0.50 -10.45
CA ASP A 207 21.06 -1.95 -10.22
C ASP A 207 20.59 -2.69 -11.48
N ASP A 208 21.54 -3.32 -12.16
CA ASP A 208 21.27 -4.08 -13.39
C ASP A 208 20.31 -5.23 -13.18
N SER A 209 20.30 -5.85 -11.99
CA SER A 209 19.40 -6.98 -11.69
C SER A 209 17.94 -6.53 -11.67
N ILE A 210 17.67 -5.30 -11.25
CA ILE A 210 16.35 -4.69 -11.29
C ILE A 210 16.03 -4.16 -12.68
N ARG A 211 17.01 -3.48 -13.32
CA ARG A 211 16.85 -2.89 -14.65
C ARG A 211 16.45 -3.90 -15.71
N LEU A 212 16.98 -5.13 -15.62
CA LEU A 212 16.70 -6.22 -16.54
C LEU A 212 15.28 -6.81 -16.38
N LEU A 213 14.58 -6.49 -15.28
CA LEU A 213 13.18 -6.88 -15.06
C LEU A 213 12.18 -5.97 -15.76
N LYS A 214 12.64 -4.90 -16.44
CA LYS A 214 11.76 -4.04 -17.20
C LYS A 214 11.01 -4.88 -18.24
N PRO A 215 9.66 -4.83 -18.27
CA PRO A 215 8.91 -5.48 -19.32
C PRO A 215 9.45 -5.02 -20.68
N GLN A 216 9.89 -5.95 -21.51
CA GLN A 216 10.21 -5.62 -22.90
C GLN A 216 8.89 -5.23 -23.54
N THR A 217 8.69 -3.95 -23.82
CA THR A 217 7.62 -3.50 -24.68
C THR A 217 7.96 -4.08 -26.04
N ILE A 218 7.28 -5.17 -26.42
CA ILE A 218 7.24 -5.55 -27.82
C ILE A 218 6.49 -4.40 -28.47
N GLU A 219 7.22 -3.51 -29.14
CA GLU A 219 6.62 -2.58 -30.10
C GLU A 219 6.01 -3.43 -31.21
N ASN A 220 4.79 -3.88 -30.99
CA ASN A 220 3.93 -4.37 -32.05
C ASN A 220 3.45 -3.16 -32.86
N ASP A 221 4.36 -2.59 -33.62
CA ASP A 221 4.05 -1.75 -34.76
C ASP A 221 3.51 -2.66 -35.88
N HIS A 222 2.28 -2.84 -35.95
CA HIS A 222 1.43 -3.62 -36.90
C HIS A 222 0.64 -4.74 -36.18
N LEU A 223 -0.48 -4.33 -35.62
CA LEU A 223 -1.75 -5.08 -35.76
C LEU A 223 -2.88 -4.25 -35.11
N LEU A 224 -3.27 -3.19 -35.83
CA LEU A 224 -4.63 -2.67 -35.71
C LEU A 224 -5.55 -3.69 -36.41
N VAL A 225 -5.93 -4.73 -35.72
CA VAL A 225 -7.10 -5.52 -36.08
C VAL A 225 -8.26 -5.00 -35.26
N GLN A 226 -9.03 -4.13 -35.91
CA GLN A 226 -10.41 -3.85 -35.53
C GLN A 226 -11.21 -5.14 -35.65
N GLU A 227 -11.49 -5.81 -34.58
CA GLU A 227 -12.66 -6.64 -34.43
C GLU A 227 -13.56 -6.06 -33.34
N ARG A 228 -14.44 -5.16 -33.80
CA ARG A 228 -15.66 -4.86 -33.04
C ARG A 228 -16.55 -6.09 -33.16
N LEU A 229 -16.61 -6.87 -32.11
CA LEU A 229 -17.70 -7.84 -31.95
C LEU A 229 -19.01 -7.06 -31.86
N PRO A 230 -20.02 -7.37 -32.71
CA PRO A 230 -21.32 -6.74 -32.59
C PRO A 230 -22.00 -7.16 -31.30
N LEU A 231 -22.46 -6.18 -30.51
CA LEU A 231 -23.32 -6.42 -29.37
C LEU A 231 -24.61 -7.09 -29.86
N PRO A 232 -25.10 -8.15 -29.18
CA PRO A 232 -26.38 -8.72 -29.52
C PRO A 232 -27.49 -7.73 -29.20
N HIS A 233 -28.31 -7.41 -30.23
CA HIS A 233 -29.56 -6.71 -30.06
C HIS A 233 -30.54 -7.63 -29.32
N THR A 234 -30.79 -7.36 -28.05
CA THR A 234 -31.95 -7.93 -27.35
C THR A 234 -33.09 -6.91 -27.41
N SER A 235 -33.95 -7.09 -28.42
CA SER A 235 -35.33 -6.67 -28.35
C SER A 235 -36.09 -7.77 -27.58
N ASP A 236 -36.39 -7.54 -26.30
CA ASP A 236 -37.56 -8.10 -25.66
C ASP A 236 -37.89 -7.33 -24.40
N ASN A 237 -38.94 -6.55 -24.50
CA ASN A 237 -39.66 -5.93 -23.40
C ASN A 237 -40.50 -7.01 -22.70
N THR A 238 -40.03 -7.56 -21.60
CA THR A 238 -40.89 -8.23 -20.62
C THR A 238 -40.57 -7.72 -19.23
N VAL A 239 -41.51 -6.92 -18.74
CA VAL A 239 -41.57 -6.40 -17.38
C VAL A 239 -41.76 -7.58 -16.43
N ALA A 240 -40.71 -7.97 -15.69
CA ALA A 240 -40.81 -8.92 -14.59
C ALA A 240 -41.31 -8.20 -13.32
N LYS A 241 -42.45 -8.66 -12.78
CA LYS A 241 -43.00 -8.22 -11.49
C LYS A 241 -42.08 -8.59 -10.35
N PRO A 242 -42.00 -7.79 -9.27
CA PRO A 242 -41.18 -8.12 -8.11
C PRO A 242 -41.77 -9.31 -7.33
N VAL A 243 -40.91 -10.28 -7.05
CA VAL A 243 -41.23 -11.40 -6.13
C VAL A 243 -41.06 -10.91 -4.69
N VAL A 244 -42.15 -10.89 -3.94
CA VAL A 244 -42.15 -10.65 -2.51
C VAL A 244 -41.74 -11.97 -1.83
N LEU A 245 -40.58 -12.00 -1.21
CA LEU A 245 -40.15 -13.07 -0.33
C LEU A 245 -40.76 -12.87 1.06
N SER A 246 -41.66 -13.76 1.44
CA SER A 246 -42.27 -13.87 2.78
C SER A 246 -41.22 -14.36 3.78
N ASN A 247 -41.15 -13.69 4.91
CA ASN A 247 -40.28 -13.97 6.05
C ASN A 247 -40.80 -15.22 6.80
N PRO A 248 -40.01 -16.30 7.03
CA PRO A 248 -40.44 -17.44 7.82
C PRO A 248 -39.83 -17.35 9.23
N PHE A 249 -40.28 -16.42 10.06
CA PHE A 249 -40.21 -16.54 11.53
C PHE A 249 -41.26 -15.58 12.14
N SER A 250 -42.42 -16.10 12.35
CA SER A 250 -43.36 -15.70 13.41
C SER A 250 -43.35 -16.80 14.46
#